data_03a41caf3c87117e05c8c8524ed8bb99
#
_entry.id   03a41caf3c87117e05c8c8524ed8bb99
#
_cell.length_a   1.000
_cell.length_b   1.000
_cell.length_c   1.000
_cell.angle_alpha   90.00
_cell.angle_beta   90.00
_cell.angle_gamma   90.00
#
_symmetry.space_group_name_H-M   'P 1'
#
loop_
_entity.id
_entity.type
_entity.pdbx_description
1 polymer ?
#
loop_
_entity_poly.entity_id
_entity_poly.type
_entity_poly.pdbx_seq_one_letter_code
_entity_poly.pdbx_strand_id
1 'polypeptide(L)'
;MKPNLGRDYIIRQAYEFEGPVIQDLYKNTLVEFLDWDAPLDASWVMAVNPDKPEYYAVLNLVASKPIGRLEMLRVRDGIPKRLRACVVRDMIHYSLLVLKQYGCQAVTGASEQDLVTTFGKVIQHRFHGTPIGQFTGYLARL
;
A
#
# COMPACT_ATOMS: atom_id res chain seq x y z
N MET A 1 20.94 9.80 6.97
CA MET A 1 19.53 10.04 6.64
C MET A 1 19.00 11.14 7.55
N LYS A 2 18.41 12.15 6.97
CA LYS A 2 17.78 13.18 7.79
C LYS A 2 16.66 12.55 8.61
N PRO A 3 16.53 12.88 9.91
CA PRO A 3 15.37 12.46 10.65
C PRO A 3 14.11 12.88 9.91
N ASN A 4 13.11 12.06 9.93
CA ASN A 4 11.83 12.32 9.28
C ASN A 4 11.06 13.39 10.08
N LEU A 5 11.57 14.60 10.06
CA LEU A 5 10.95 15.73 10.74
C LEU A 5 9.51 15.89 10.25
N GLY A 6 8.54 15.81 11.15
CA GLY A 6 7.13 15.87 10.84
C GLY A 6 6.51 14.59 10.32
N ARG A 7 7.25 13.49 10.32
CA ARG A 7 6.73 12.17 9.93
C ARG A 7 6.63 11.28 11.16
N ASP A 8 5.45 11.16 11.69
CA ASP A 8 5.19 10.38 12.89
C ASP A 8 4.78 8.96 12.54
N TYR A 9 5.34 8.36 11.49
CA TYR A 9 4.97 7.03 11.06
C TYR A 9 6.17 6.12 10.80
N ILE A 10 5.91 4.83 10.93
CA ILE A 10 6.81 3.78 10.48
C ILE A 10 6.08 2.89 9.47
N ILE A 11 6.84 2.19 8.64
CA ILE A 11 6.31 1.20 7.72
C ILE A 11 6.61 -0.18 8.28
N ARG A 12 5.59 -1.03 8.38
CA ARG A 12 5.73 -2.40 8.86
C ARG A 12 4.66 -3.31 8.27
N GLN A 13 4.84 -4.60 8.42
CA GLN A 13 3.78 -5.56 8.13
C GLN A 13 2.68 -5.46 9.19
N ALA A 14 1.45 -5.72 8.77
CA ALA A 14 0.30 -5.75 9.66
C ALA A 14 0.37 -6.96 10.59
N TYR A 15 -0.12 -6.79 11.80
CA TYR A 15 -0.36 -7.89 12.74
C TYR A 15 -1.71 -8.55 12.44
N GLU A 16 -1.86 -9.81 12.79
CA GLU A 16 -3.10 -10.56 12.54
C GLU A 16 -4.35 -9.86 13.11
N PHE A 17 -4.21 -9.25 14.29
CA PHE A 17 -5.33 -8.59 14.95
C PHE A 17 -5.73 -7.25 14.32
N GLU A 18 -5.01 -6.77 13.32
CA GLU A 18 -5.27 -5.48 12.69
C GLU A 18 -6.26 -5.55 11.52
N GLY A 19 -6.89 -6.70 11.30
CA GLY A 19 -7.93 -6.84 10.28
C GLY A 19 -9.03 -5.77 10.35
N PRO A 20 -9.61 -5.51 11.53
CA PRO A 20 -10.63 -4.47 11.67
C PRO A 20 -10.15 -3.07 11.31
N VAL A 21 -8.87 -2.77 11.57
CA VAL A 21 -8.26 -1.48 11.20
C VAL A 21 -8.16 -1.35 9.68
N ILE A 22 -7.72 -2.41 9.00
CA ILE A 22 -7.64 -2.45 7.55
C ILE A 22 -9.03 -2.30 6.95
N GLN A 23 -10.00 -3.02 7.48
CA GLN A 23 -11.40 -2.93 7.05
C GLN A 23 -11.90 -1.47 7.13
N ASP A 24 -11.61 -0.78 8.21
CA ASP A 24 -12.01 0.61 8.40
C ASP A 24 -11.42 1.54 7.35
N LEU A 25 -10.17 1.32 6.94
CA LEU A 25 -9.53 2.09 5.88
C LEU A 25 -10.22 1.92 4.52
N TYR A 26 -10.85 0.77 4.28
CA TYR A 26 -11.59 0.49 3.04
C TYR A 26 -13.08 0.81 3.12
N LYS A 27 -13.54 1.41 4.19
CA LYS A 27 -14.91 1.85 4.35
C LYS A 27 -15.30 2.81 3.23
N ASN A 28 -16.50 2.64 2.67
CA ASN A 28 -17.00 3.41 1.53
C ASN A 28 -16.22 3.20 0.23
N THR A 29 -15.44 2.15 0.13
CA THR A 29 -14.77 1.74 -1.11
C THR A 29 -15.49 0.54 -1.75
N LEU A 30 -15.07 0.18 -2.97
CA LEU A 30 -15.65 -0.95 -3.70
C LEU A 30 -15.43 -2.30 -3.01
N VAL A 31 -14.47 -2.38 -2.09
CA VAL A 31 -14.10 -3.64 -1.43
C VAL A 31 -14.59 -3.72 0.02
N GLU A 32 -15.41 -2.79 0.47
CA GLU A 32 -15.87 -2.81 1.86
C GLU A 32 -16.70 -4.05 2.21
N PHE A 33 -17.28 -4.71 1.22
CA PHE A 33 -18.10 -5.91 1.42
C PHE A 33 -17.30 -7.19 1.65
N LEU A 34 -15.98 -7.15 1.50
CA LEU A 34 -15.15 -8.33 1.71
C LEU A 34 -15.23 -8.79 3.17
N ASP A 35 -15.03 -10.10 3.37
CA ASP A 35 -14.92 -10.66 4.71
C ASP A 35 -13.56 -10.32 5.31
N TRP A 36 -13.57 -9.32 6.18
CA TRP A 36 -12.38 -8.84 6.87
C TRP A 36 -12.13 -9.55 8.22
N ASP A 37 -13.03 -10.46 8.60
CA ASP A 37 -12.86 -11.24 9.83
C ASP A 37 -11.89 -12.41 9.66
N ALA A 38 -11.57 -12.75 8.41
CA ALA A 38 -10.55 -13.75 8.12
C ALA A 38 -9.18 -13.28 8.65
N PRO A 39 -8.35 -14.20 9.16
CA PRO A 39 -7.01 -13.84 9.61
C PRO A 39 -6.20 -13.18 8.50
N LEU A 40 -5.49 -12.10 8.83
CA LEU A 40 -4.59 -11.46 7.90
C LEU A 40 -3.35 -12.34 7.69
N ASP A 41 -2.89 -12.41 6.47
CA ASP A 41 -1.57 -12.96 6.18
C ASP A 41 -0.49 -11.86 6.33
N ALA A 42 0.75 -12.25 6.17
CA ALA A 42 1.88 -11.33 6.30
C ALA A 42 2.05 -10.41 5.09
N SER A 43 1.12 -10.43 4.15
CA SER A 43 1.23 -9.66 2.90
C SER A 43 0.68 -8.24 2.99
N TRP A 44 0.10 -7.85 4.12
CA TRP A 44 -0.39 -6.49 4.31
C TRP A 44 0.72 -5.62 4.92
N VAL A 45 0.97 -4.47 4.30
CA VAL A 45 1.94 -3.46 4.73
C VAL A 45 1.20 -2.22 5.17
N MET A 46 1.60 -1.64 6.28
CA MET A 46 0.92 -0.48 6.87
C MET A 46 1.90 0.65 7.17
N ALA A 47 1.40 1.86 7.04
CA ALA A 47 2.04 3.06 7.61
C ALA A 47 1.29 3.42 8.89
N VAL A 48 1.97 3.39 10.02
CA VAL A 48 1.35 3.59 11.33
C VAL A 48 2.16 4.56 12.17
N ASN A 49 1.47 5.28 13.06
CA ASN A 49 2.14 6.04 14.10
C ASN A 49 2.46 5.07 15.24
N PRO A 50 3.75 4.90 15.63
CA PRO A 50 4.11 3.94 16.68
C PRO A 50 3.69 4.36 18.08
N ASP A 51 3.45 5.65 18.30
CA ASP A 51 3.15 6.23 19.61
C ASP A 51 1.65 6.49 19.83
N LYS A 52 0.87 6.44 18.78
CA LYS A 52 -0.57 6.71 18.80
C LYS A 52 -1.30 5.66 17.98
N PRO A 53 -2.58 5.36 18.27
CA PRO A 53 -3.35 4.43 17.47
C PRO A 53 -3.83 5.07 16.15
N GLU A 54 -2.90 5.59 15.37
CA GLU A 54 -3.17 6.21 14.08
C GLU A 54 -2.59 5.37 12.95
N TYR A 55 -3.42 5.14 11.94
CA TYR A 55 -3.07 4.37 10.76
C TYR A 55 -3.25 5.27 9.54
N TYR A 56 -2.19 5.43 8.76
CA TYR A 56 -2.20 6.35 7.62
C TYR A 56 -2.53 5.67 6.31
N ALA A 57 -2.06 4.46 6.10
CA ALA A 57 -2.25 3.76 4.82
C ALA A 57 -2.02 2.27 4.96
N VAL A 58 -2.50 1.53 3.98
CA VAL A 58 -2.31 0.09 3.86
C VAL A 58 -2.10 -0.29 2.39
N LEU A 59 -1.36 -1.35 2.17
CA LEU A 59 -1.06 -1.91 0.85
C LEU A 59 -1.02 -3.43 0.95
N ASN A 60 -1.66 -4.10 -0.01
CA ASN A 60 -1.53 -5.55 -0.13
C ASN A 60 -0.31 -5.88 -0.98
N LEU A 61 0.57 -6.71 -0.42
CA LEU A 61 1.81 -7.15 -1.04
C LEU A 61 1.68 -8.61 -1.43
N VAL A 62 1.73 -8.90 -2.72
CA VAL A 62 1.65 -10.27 -3.22
C VAL A 62 3.02 -10.73 -3.68
N ALA A 63 3.64 -11.62 -2.90
CA ALA A 63 4.94 -12.20 -3.20
C ALA A 63 4.77 -13.41 -4.11
N SER A 64 4.99 -13.19 -5.39
CA SER A 64 4.88 -14.19 -6.44
C SER A 64 6.11 -14.10 -7.34
N LYS A 65 6.70 -15.24 -7.68
CA LYS A 65 7.87 -15.29 -8.58
C LYS A 65 7.40 -15.62 -9.99
N PRO A 66 7.99 -15.04 -11.01
CA PRO A 66 9.06 -14.03 -10.99
C PRO A 66 8.57 -12.60 -10.77
N ILE A 67 7.25 -12.38 -10.75
CA ILE A 67 6.66 -11.04 -10.68
C ILE A 67 5.84 -10.89 -9.42
N GLY A 68 6.25 -9.98 -8.54
CA GLY A 68 5.45 -9.57 -7.39
C GLY A 68 4.43 -8.50 -7.76
N ARG A 69 3.45 -8.29 -6.87
CA ARG A 69 2.39 -7.30 -7.11
C ARG A 69 2.17 -6.43 -5.88
N LEU A 70 1.95 -5.15 -6.13
CA LEU A 70 1.49 -4.18 -5.14
C LEU A 70 0.04 -3.83 -5.47
N GLU A 71 -0.87 -4.15 -4.58
CA GLU A 71 -2.31 -4.02 -4.85
C GLU A 71 -3.03 -3.30 -3.71
N MET A 72 -4.19 -2.76 -4.02
CA MET A 72 -5.12 -2.24 -3.02
C MET A 72 -4.51 -1.16 -2.11
N LEU A 73 -3.63 -0.32 -2.66
CA LEU A 73 -3.11 0.82 -1.89
C LEU A 73 -4.27 1.74 -1.47
N ARG A 74 -4.36 1.97 -0.17
CA ARG A 74 -5.36 2.87 0.39
C ARG A 74 -4.71 3.81 1.39
N VAL A 75 -4.87 5.10 1.19
CA VAL A 75 -4.44 6.14 2.12
C VAL A 75 -5.68 6.68 2.83
N ARG A 76 -5.58 6.82 4.16
CA ARG A 76 -6.69 7.36 4.96
C ARG A 76 -7.10 8.73 4.44
N ASP A 77 -8.40 8.99 4.41
CA ASP A 77 -8.93 10.30 4.03
C ASP A 77 -8.47 11.38 5.01
N GLY A 78 -8.29 12.59 4.52
CA GLY A 78 -7.87 13.72 5.34
C GLY A 78 -6.37 13.85 5.57
N ILE A 79 -5.55 12.92 5.08
CA ILE A 79 -4.09 13.05 5.15
C ILE A 79 -3.64 14.18 4.24
N PRO A 80 -2.84 15.14 4.74
CA PRO A 80 -2.31 16.22 3.91
C PRO A 80 -1.55 15.68 2.69
N LYS A 81 -1.69 16.36 1.57
CA LYS A 81 -1.12 15.92 0.28
C LYS A 81 0.38 15.60 0.36
N ARG A 82 1.13 16.41 1.08
CA ARG A 82 2.57 16.23 1.28
C ARG A 82 2.90 14.95 2.05
N LEU A 83 2.17 14.72 3.12
CA LEU A 83 2.32 13.52 3.94
C LEU A 83 1.90 12.27 3.15
N ARG A 84 0.81 12.37 2.38
CA ARG A 84 0.35 11.29 1.49
C ARG A 84 1.45 10.87 0.52
N ALA A 85 2.10 11.80 -0.15
CA ALA A 85 3.18 11.51 -1.08
C ALA A 85 4.36 10.80 -0.40
N CYS A 86 4.72 11.25 0.81
CA CYS A 86 5.78 10.62 1.60
C CYS A 86 5.42 9.19 2.01
N VAL A 87 4.20 8.99 2.51
CA VAL A 87 3.72 7.67 2.94
C VAL A 87 3.72 6.69 1.76
N VAL A 88 3.17 7.10 0.62
CA VAL A 88 3.12 6.26 -0.59
C VAL A 88 4.52 5.88 -1.04
N ARG A 89 5.42 6.84 -1.12
CA ARG A 89 6.83 6.59 -1.50
C ARG A 89 7.50 5.59 -0.57
N ASP A 90 7.37 5.79 0.73
CA ASP A 90 8.04 4.96 1.71
C ASP A 90 7.44 3.54 1.77
N MET A 91 6.14 3.40 1.59
CA MET A 91 5.47 2.09 1.50
C MET A 91 5.92 1.31 0.26
N ILE A 92 6.00 1.98 -0.88
CA ILE A 92 6.49 1.35 -2.12
C ILE A 92 7.94 0.89 -1.93
N HIS A 93 8.78 1.77 -1.40
CA HIS A 93 10.20 1.44 -1.17
C HIS A 93 10.35 0.20 -0.28
N TYR A 94 9.67 0.17 0.85
CA TYR A 94 9.65 -0.97 1.76
C TYR A 94 9.20 -2.25 1.04
N SER A 95 8.10 -2.17 0.31
CA SER A 95 7.51 -3.32 -0.38
C SER A 95 8.42 -3.87 -1.47
N LEU A 96 9.10 -3.00 -2.21
CA LEU A 96 10.06 -3.43 -3.23
C LEU A 96 11.26 -4.15 -2.61
N LEU A 97 11.75 -3.69 -1.46
CA LEU A 97 12.82 -4.38 -0.75
C LEU A 97 12.39 -5.78 -0.28
N VAL A 98 11.19 -5.90 0.25
CA VAL A 98 10.64 -7.19 0.69
C VAL A 98 10.51 -8.16 -0.50
N LEU A 99 9.95 -7.70 -1.62
CA LEU A 99 9.80 -8.53 -2.82
C LEU A 99 11.14 -8.93 -3.41
N LYS A 100 12.10 -8.04 -3.42
CA LYS A 100 13.46 -8.35 -3.86
C LYS A 100 14.10 -9.44 -3.01
N GLN A 101 13.96 -9.35 -1.69
CA GLN A 101 14.47 -10.36 -0.76
C GLN A 101 13.78 -11.71 -0.96
N TYR A 102 12.50 -11.70 -1.30
CA TYR A 102 11.74 -12.91 -1.62
C TYR A 102 12.22 -13.57 -2.91
N GLY A 103 12.84 -12.83 -3.81
CA GLY A 103 13.36 -13.33 -5.08
C GLY A 103 12.56 -12.91 -6.31
N CYS A 104 11.68 -11.92 -6.18
CA CYS A 104 11.00 -11.37 -7.36
C CYS A 104 11.97 -10.61 -8.24
N GLN A 105 11.82 -10.78 -9.56
CA GLN A 105 12.66 -10.11 -10.55
C GLN A 105 12.03 -8.83 -11.06
N ALA A 106 10.71 -8.72 -10.96
CA ALA A 106 9.95 -7.56 -11.37
C ALA A 106 8.74 -7.38 -10.47
N VAL A 107 8.14 -6.21 -10.53
CA VAL A 107 6.97 -5.87 -9.73
C VAL A 107 5.96 -5.12 -10.61
N THR A 108 4.70 -5.50 -10.52
CA THR A 108 3.60 -4.72 -11.09
C THR A 108 2.80 -4.08 -9.97
N GLY A 109 2.10 -3.01 -10.28
CA GLY A 109 1.27 -2.32 -9.31
C GLY A 109 0.05 -1.69 -9.96
N ALA A 110 -1.01 -1.62 -9.19
CA ALA A 110 -2.22 -0.91 -9.54
C ALA A 110 -2.75 -0.16 -8.32
N SER A 111 -3.36 0.98 -8.53
CA SER A 111 -3.93 1.78 -7.46
C SER A 111 -5.30 2.32 -7.86
N GLU A 112 -6.04 2.78 -6.87
CA GLU A 112 -7.29 3.49 -7.11
C GLU A 112 -7.04 4.76 -7.94
N GLN A 113 -8.06 5.19 -8.68
CA GLN A 113 -7.91 6.28 -9.63
C GLN A 113 -7.46 7.60 -8.98
N ASP A 114 -7.87 7.88 -7.78
CA ASP A 114 -7.48 9.08 -7.05
C ASP A 114 -5.99 9.06 -6.63
N LEU A 115 -5.36 7.88 -6.59
CA LEU A 115 -3.96 7.70 -6.25
C LEU A 115 -3.06 7.45 -7.47
N VAL A 116 -3.63 7.25 -8.66
CA VAL A 116 -2.88 6.90 -9.89
C VAL A 116 -1.78 7.92 -10.17
N THR A 117 -2.05 9.20 -10.07
CA THR A 117 -1.06 10.23 -10.35
C THR A 117 0.11 10.18 -9.36
N THR A 118 -0.16 10.10 -8.07
CA THR A 118 0.88 10.02 -7.04
C THR A 118 1.68 8.74 -7.15
N PHE A 119 0.99 7.61 -7.26
CA PHE A 119 1.59 6.29 -7.40
C PHE A 119 2.46 6.22 -8.67
N GLY A 120 1.92 6.64 -9.81
CA GLY A 120 2.63 6.63 -11.08
C GLY A 120 3.88 7.50 -11.06
N LYS A 121 3.80 8.70 -10.50
CA LYS A 121 4.96 9.59 -10.35
C LYS A 121 6.05 8.96 -9.50
N VAL A 122 5.69 8.36 -8.37
CA VAL A 122 6.66 7.70 -7.49
C VAL A 122 7.35 6.56 -8.23
N ILE A 123 6.58 5.69 -8.90
CA ILE A 123 7.13 4.55 -9.64
C ILE A 123 8.05 5.01 -10.77
N GLN A 124 7.63 5.98 -11.58
CA GLN A 124 8.41 6.45 -12.73
C GLN A 124 9.66 7.21 -12.32
N HIS A 125 9.54 8.12 -11.37
CA HIS A 125 10.64 9.03 -11.03
C HIS A 125 11.60 8.48 -9.98
N ARG A 126 11.11 7.67 -9.06
CA ARG A 126 11.93 7.11 -7.97
C ARG A 126 12.47 5.71 -8.28
N PHE A 127 11.69 4.91 -8.97
CA PHE A 127 12.00 3.49 -9.18
C PHE A 127 12.18 3.13 -10.65
N HIS A 128 12.20 4.12 -11.54
CA HIS A 128 12.41 3.95 -12.98
C HIS A 128 11.41 2.98 -13.62
N GLY A 129 10.20 2.93 -13.06
CA GLY A 129 9.15 2.08 -13.59
C GLY A 129 8.64 2.58 -14.93
N THR A 130 8.11 1.66 -15.73
CA THR A 130 7.54 1.95 -17.04
C THR A 130 6.05 1.68 -17.02
N PRO A 131 5.21 2.62 -17.50
CA PRO A 131 3.79 2.32 -17.67
C PRO A 131 3.61 1.20 -18.71
N ILE A 132 2.82 0.17 -18.35
CA ILE A 132 2.56 -0.97 -19.22
C ILE A 132 1.15 -0.94 -19.82
N GLY A 133 0.39 0.10 -19.54
CA GLY A 133 -0.94 0.32 -20.09
C GLY A 133 -1.91 0.89 -19.09
N GLN A 134 -3.13 1.12 -19.53
CA GLN A 134 -4.25 1.47 -18.68
C GLN A 134 -5.13 0.24 -18.50
N PHE A 135 -5.50 -0.04 -17.24
CA PHE A 135 -6.34 -1.18 -16.90
C PHE A 135 -7.63 -0.68 -16.28
N THR A 136 -8.76 -1.24 -16.75
CA THR A 136 -10.02 -1.14 -16.04
C THR A 136 -10.19 -2.40 -15.22
N GLY A 137 -10.21 -2.25 -13.91
CA GLY A 137 -10.41 -3.36 -13.00
C GLY A 137 -11.88 -3.62 -12.76
N TYR A 138 -12.25 -4.88 -12.64
CA TYR A 138 -13.59 -5.30 -12.28
C TYR A 138 -13.55 -6.12 -10.99
N LEU A 139 -14.48 -5.84 -10.11
CA LEU A 139 -14.70 -6.65 -8.91
C LEU A 139 -16.09 -7.25 -8.98
N ALA A 140 -16.17 -8.58 -8.96
CA ALA A 140 -17.43 -9.31 -8.95
C ALA A 140 -17.65 -9.96 -7.59
N ARG A 141 -18.83 -9.77 -7.04
CA ARG A 141 -19.23 -10.48 -5.83
C ARG A 141 -19.66 -11.90 -6.22
N LEU A 142 -19.05 -12.88 -5.59
CA LEU A 142 -19.32 -14.29 -5.84
C LEU A 142 -20.42 -14.85 -4.91
#